data_5308a7c68c96f804783674ff2c3975f8
#
_entry.id   5308a7c68c96f804783674ff2c3975f8
#
_cell.length_a   1.000
_cell.length_b   1.000
_cell.length_c   1.000
_cell.angle_alpha   90.00
_cell.angle_beta   90.00
_cell.angle_gamma   90.00
#
_symmetry.space_group_name_H-M   'P 1'
#
loop_
_entity.id
_entity.type
_entity.pdbx_description
1 polymer ?
#
loop_
_entity_poly.entity_id
_entity_poly.type
_entity_poly.pdbx_seq_one_letter_code
_entity_poly.pdbx_strand_id
1 'polypeptide(L)'
;ILSGIALNTLASGGTIFLLFLITGEKGASTSLHSLKLPALNIPLIENIPFVGKILSGQHILTYLSLLLVFVIATLFKKSRLGMEIIAVGENPEAAESLGISVKRVKRTALLISGALTGMAGAFLSMGYVGLFSAGMTAGRGYIALATQAIAGGNAYLAFLASLLFGFCQSMANYLQNTGVPLQFIQLIPYLSIVVAYCAYCRAKLKR
;
A
#
# COMPACT_ATOMS: atom_id res chain seq x y z
N ILE A 1 1.85 6.67 -19.20
CA ILE A 1 2.30 5.30 -18.86
C ILE A 1 3.81 5.19 -19.08
N LEU A 2 4.36 5.53 -20.24
CA LEU A 2 5.81 5.45 -20.55
C LEU A 2 6.68 6.24 -19.56
N SER A 3 6.29 7.47 -19.22
CA SER A 3 6.99 8.29 -18.22
C SER A 3 7.02 7.65 -16.85
N GLY A 4 5.94 6.98 -16.44
CA GLY A 4 5.89 6.26 -15.17
C GLY A 4 6.83 5.06 -15.13
N ILE A 5 6.90 4.30 -16.23
CA ILE A 5 7.82 3.16 -16.36
C ILE A 5 9.27 3.65 -16.33
N ALA A 6 9.59 4.73 -17.06
CA ALA A 6 10.92 5.32 -17.06
C ALA A 6 11.34 5.80 -15.67
N LEU A 7 10.45 6.49 -14.93
CA LEU A 7 10.70 6.92 -13.56
C LEU A 7 10.89 5.73 -12.60
N ASN A 8 10.10 4.68 -12.75
CA ASN A 8 10.25 3.47 -11.93
C ASN A 8 11.60 2.77 -12.15
N THR A 9 12.02 2.67 -13.42
CA THR A 9 13.33 2.09 -13.79
C THR A 9 14.47 2.95 -13.27
N LEU A 10 14.36 4.27 -13.40
CA LEU A 10 15.34 5.23 -12.88
C LEU A 10 15.43 5.18 -11.36
N ALA A 11 14.29 5.12 -10.66
CA ALA A 11 14.25 4.99 -9.21
C ALA A 11 14.87 3.67 -8.74
N SER A 12 14.55 2.56 -9.41
CA SER A 12 15.09 1.24 -9.10
C SER A 12 16.60 1.18 -9.33
N GLY A 13 17.07 1.63 -10.49
CA GLY A 13 18.52 1.68 -10.79
C GLY A 13 19.26 2.67 -9.90
N GLY A 14 18.68 3.86 -9.67
CA GLY A 14 19.27 4.89 -8.83
C GLY A 14 19.40 4.46 -7.37
N THR A 15 18.42 3.78 -6.80
CA THR A 15 18.51 3.27 -5.42
C THR A 15 19.57 2.19 -5.27
N ILE A 16 19.69 1.28 -6.24
CA ILE A 16 20.77 0.26 -6.24
C ILE A 16 22.13 0.91 -6.39
N PHE A 17 22.26 1.91 -7.27
CA PHE A 17 23.50 2.64 -7.46
C PHE A 17 23.92 3.41 -6.19
N LEU A 18 22.98 4.12 -5.55
CA LEU A 18 23.26 4.81 -4.29
C LEU A 18 23.63 3.83 -3.17
N LEU A 19 22.96 2.70 -3.09
CA LEU A 19 23.30 1.65 -2.14
C LEU A 19 24.74 1.18 -2.36
N PHE A 20 25.13 0.91 -3.61
CA PHE A 20 26.48 0.49 -3.95
C PHE A 20 27.53 1.54 -3.57
N LEU A 21 27.25 2.83 -3.78
CA LEU A 21 28.17 3.91 -3.39
C LEU A 21 28.38 4.00 -1.88
N ILE A 22 27.33 3.70 -1.08
CA ILE A 22 27.40 3.84 0.39
C ILE A 22 27.96 2.59 1.04
N THR A 23 27.56 1.41 0.57
CA THR A 23 27.87 0.13 1.24
C THR A 23 28.91 -0.72 0.51
N GLY A 24 29.16 -0.45 -0.78
CA GLY A 24 29.94 -1.33 -1.63
C GLY A 24 29.23 -2.63 -2.03
N GLU A 25 28.01 -2.86 -1.51
CA GLU A 25 27.23 -4.07 -1.77
C GLU A 25 26.19 -3.86 -2.90
N LYS A 26 25.99 -4.90 -3.71
CA LYS A 26 25.00 -4.86 -4.80
C LYS A 26 23.75 -5.59 -4.35
N GLY A 27 22.61 -4.86 -4.33
CA GLY A 27 21.29 -5.44 -4.22
C GLY A 27 20.69 -5.54 -2.83
N ALA A 28 21.46 -5.52 -1.74
CA ALA A 28 20.93 -5.54 -0.37
C ALA A 28 21.83 -4.74 0.59
N SER A 29 21.25 -4.19 1.65
CA SER A 29 21.96 -3.41 2.68
C SER A 29 22.33 -4.28 3.89
N THR A 30 23.01 -5.40 3.67
CA THR A 30 23.32 -6.37 4.74
C THR A 30 24.36 -5.85 5.72
N SER A 31 25.28 -5.02 5.26
CA SER A 31 26.36 -4.41 6.09
C SER A 31 25.88 -3.25 6.96
N LEU A 32 24.71 -2.66 6.65
CA LEU A 32 24.15 -1.59 7.46
C LEU A 32 23.32 -2.17 8.61
N HIS A 33 23.69 -1.81 9.85
CA HIS A 33 22.80 -2.05 11.01
C HIS A 33 21.53 -1.23 10.84
N SER A 34 20.50 -1.81 10.23
CA SER A 34 19.23 -1.13 10.05
C SER A 34 18.52 -0.98 11.40
N LEU A 35 18.18 0.25 11.74
CA LEU A 35 17.30 0.55 12.87
C LEU A 35 15.90 -0.01 12.54
N LYS A 36 15.52 -1.09 13.23
CA LYS A 36 14.16 -1.63 13.15
C LYS A 36 13.20 -0.64 13.79
N LEU A 37 12.04 -0.48 13.18
CA LEU A 37 10.98 0.33 13.76
C LEU A 37 10.60 -0.21 15.15
N PRO A 38 10.47 0.65 16.18
CA PRO A 38 10.08 0.22 17.50
C PRO A 38 8.67 -0.40 17.46
N ALA A 39 8.54 -1.57 18.06
CA ALA A 39 7.25 -2.17 18.34
C ALA A 39 6.64 -1.47 19.56
N LEU A 40 5.42 -0.98 19.43
CA LEU A 40 4.69 -0.34 20.51
C LEU A 40 3.81 -1.38 21.21
N ASN A 41 4.14 -1.68 22.47
CA ASN A 41 3.27 -2.45 23.34
C ASN A 41 2.26 -1.49 24.00
N ILE A 42 0.99 -1.64 23.67
CA ILE A 42 -0.08 -0.83 24.28
C ILE A 42 -0.67 -1.63 25.45
N PRO A 43 -0.32 -1.31 26.71
CA PRO A 43 -0.73 -2.11 27.88
C PRO A 43 -2.24 -2.16 28.10
N LEU A 44 -2.99 -1.19 27.55
CA LEU A 44 -4.44 -1.13 27.69
C LEU A 44 -5.18 -2.19 26.83
N ILE A 45 -4.57 -2.62 25.72
CA ILE A 45 -5.19 -3.55 24.75
C ILE A 45 -4.75 -4.99 25.04
N GLU A 46 -3.64 -5.17 25.73
CA GLU A 46 -3.03 -6.48 26.03
C GLU A 46 -3.95 -7.40 26.86
N ASN A 47 -4.85 -6.81 27.66
CA ASN A 47 -5.79 -7.53 28.53
C ASN A 47 -7.01 -8.12 27.79
N ILE A 48 -7.20 -7.83 26.48
CA ILE A 48 -8.33 -8.36 25.72
C ILE A 48 -7.89 -9.67 25.05
N PRO A 49 -8.46 -10.83 25.43
CA PRO A 49 -8.14 -12.10 24.80
C PRO A 49 -8.48 -12.04 23.30
N PHE A 50 -7.61 -12.57 22.44
CA PHE A 50 -7.62 -12.54 20.98
C PHE A 50 -7.19 -11.21 20.34
N VAL A 51 -7.86 -10.11 20.65
CA VAL A 51 -7.64 -8.79 20.01
C VAL A 51 -6.33 -8.17 20.50
N GLY A 52 -6.02 -8.35 21.78
CA GLY A 52 -4.80 -7.84 22.38
C GLY A 52 -3.53 -8.39 21.74
N LYS A 53 -3.48 -9.70 21.50
CA LYS A 53 -2.33 -10.35 20.87
C LYS A 53 -2.13 -9.98 19.38
N ILE A 54 -3.20 -9.59 18.68
CA ILE A 54 -3.14 -9.20 17.27
C ILE A 54 -2.75 -7.73 17.12
N LEU A 55 -3.28 -6.87 18.00
CA LEU A 55 -3.06 -5.43 17.93
C LEU A 55 -1.86 -4.94 18.74
N SER A 56 -1.46 -5.62 19.83
CA SER A 56 -0.29 -5.26 20.63
C SER A 56 1.00 -5.79 19.99
N GLY A 57 2.09 -5.04 20.12
CA GLY A 57 3.39 -5.43 19.58
C GLY A 57 3.60 -5.12 18.10
N GLN A 58 2.69 -4.39 17.46
CA GLN A 58 2.85 -3.96 16.07
C GLN A 58 3.76 -2.72 15.95
N HIS A 59 4.35 -2.54 14.78
CA HIS A 59 5.16 -1.37 14.50
C HIS A 59 4.33 -0.09 14.47
N ILE A 60 4.91 1.04 14.87
CA ILE A 60 4.26 2.36 14.91
C ILE A 60 3.57 2.73 13.59
N LEU A 61 4.16 2.36 12.44
CA LEU A 61 3.59 2.63 11.11
C LEU A 61 2.28 1.84 10.85
N THR A 62 2.07 0.69 11.52
CA THR A 62 0.81 -0.06 11.41
C THR A 62 -0.34 0.72 12.06
N TYR A 63 -0.13 1.27 13.25
CA TYR A 63 -1.14 2.13 13.90
C TYR A 63 -1.38 3.41 13.11
N LEU A 64 -0.30 4.00 12.60
CA LEU A 64 -0.39 5.19 11.75
C LEU A 64 -1.19 4.91 10.47
N SER A 65 -1.04 3.73 9.85
CA SER A 65 -1.82 3.35 8.66
C SER A 65 -3.31 3.25 8.94
N LEU A 66 -3.71 2.71 10.11
CA LEU A 66 -5.10 2.68 10.54
C LEU A 66 -5.67 4.10 10.72
N LEU A 67 -4.92 4.97 11.37
CA LEU A 67 -5.31 6.38 11.53
C LEU A 67 -5.44 7.07 10.19
N LEU A 68 -4.51 6.85 9.26
CA LEU A 68 -4.53 7.43 7.92
C LEU A 68 -5.77 7.02 7.10
N VAL A 69 -6.30 5.81 7.27
CA VAL A 69 -7.56 5.40 6.62
C VAL A 69 -8.70 6.34 7.03
N PHE A 70 -8.83 6.65 8.32
CA PHE A 70 -9.87 7.57 8.82
C PHE A 70 -9.63 9.01 8.35
N VAL A 71 -8.38 9.47 8.36
CA VAL A 71 -8.02 10.81 7.89
C VAL A 71 -8.35 10.95 6.41
N ILE A 72 -7.97 10.00 5.59
CA ILE A 72 -8.24 10.03 4.14
C ILE A 72 -9.74 9.90 3.85
N ALA A 73 -10.45 9.01 4.57
CA ALA A 73 -11.89 8.89 4.41
C ALA A 73 -12.63 10.18 4.75
N THR A 74 -12.22 10.88 5.81
CA THR A 74 -12.79 12.18 6.18
C THR A 74 -12.38 13.29 5.21
N LEU A 75 -11.14 13.26 4.71
CA LEU A 75 -10.66 14.19 3.69
C LEU A 75 -11.51 14.10 2.42
N PHE A 76 -11.76 12.91 1.90
CA PHE A 76 -12.60 12.75 0.71
C PHE A 76 -14.06 13.11 0.93
N LYS A 77 -14.63 12.85 2.13
CA LYS A 77 -16.07 13.11 2.40
C LYS A 77 -16.37 14.53 2.84
N LYS A 78 -15.46 15.19 3.57
CA LYS A 78 -15.75 16.45 4.27
C LYS A 78 -14.88 17.61 3.85
N SER A 79 -13.73 17.39 3.18
CA SER A 79 -12.85 18.48 2.82
C SER A 79 -13.10 18.98 1.41
N ARG A 80 -12.89 20.27 1.20
CA ARG A 80 -12.95 20.91 -0.10
C ARG A 80 -11.95 20.28 -1.07
N LEU A 81 -10.73 19.99 -0.61
CA LEU A 81 -9.71 19.32 -1.42
C LEU A 81 -10.13 17.94 -1.90
N GLY A 82 -10.78 17.16 -1.04
CA GLY A 82 -11.29 15.84 -1.42
C GLY A 82 -12.35 15.93 -2.52
N MET A 83 -13.29 16.86 -2.40
CA MET A 83 -14.32 17.10 -3.43
C MET A 83 -13.71 17.58 -4.76
N GLU A 84 -12.74 18.49 -4.71
CA GLU A 84 -12.01 18.97 -5.89
C GLU A 84 -11.23 17.81 -6.57
N ILE A 85 -10.60 16.92 -5.80
CA ILE A 85 -9.89 15.75 -6.34
C ILE A 85 -10.86 14.80 -7.06
N ILE A 86 -12.04 14.55 -6.49
CA ILE A 86 -13.07 13.69 -7.11
C ILE A 86 -13.59 14.36 -8.38
N ALA A 87 -13.94 15.64 -8.33
CA ALA A 87 -14.48 16.37 -9.48
C ALA A 87 -13.48 16.39 -10.67
N VAL A 88 -12.20 16.67 -10.38
CA VAL A 88 -11.13 16.64 -11.40
C VAL A 88 -10.87 15.22 -11.90
N GLY A 89 -11.09 14.20 -11.08
CA GLY A 89 -10.96 12.79 -11.45
C GLY A 89 -12.07 12.32 -12.40
N GLU A 90 -13.29 12.80 -12.20
CA GLU A 90 -14.45 12.44 -13.04
C GLU A 90 -14.44 13.20 -14.38
N ASN A 91 -14.32 14.52 -14.34
CA ASN A 91 -14.26 15.34 -15.54
C ASN A 91 -13.40 16.59 -15.32
N PRO A 92 -12.14 16.60 -15.81
CA PRO A 92 -11.24 17.73 -15.67
C PRO A 92 -11.74 19.02 -16.34
N GLU A 93 -12.38 18.90 -17.51
CA GLU A 93 -12.87 20.05 -18.30
C GLU A 93 -14.05 20.73 -17.56
N ALA A 94 -14.97 19.96 -17.06
CA ALA A 94 -16.08 20.47 -16.26
C ALA A 94 -15.60 21.12 -14.95
N ALA A 95 -14.57 20.55 -14.31
CA ALA A 95 -13.99 21.14 -13.11
C ALA A 95 -13.29 22.47 -13.41
N GLU A 96 -12.59 22.59 -14.54
CA GLU A 96 -11.92 23.82 -14.97
C GLU A 96 -12.92 24.94 -15.29
N SER A 97 -14.07 24.61 -15.91
CA SER A 97 -15.15 25.59 -16.18
C SER A 97 -15.81 26.13 -14.90
N LEU A 98 -15.73 25.37 -13.79
CA LEU A 98 -16.15 25.83 -12.46
C LEU A 98 -15.07 26.62 -11.71
N GLY A 99 -13.95 26.93 -12.37
CA GLY A 99 -12.84 27.70 -11.77
C GLY A 99 -11.89 26.87 -10.89
N ILE A 100 -11.97 25.52 -10.93
CA ILE A 100 -11.06 24.66 -10.18
C ILE A 100 -9.75 24.53 -10.97
N SER A 101 -8.63 24.82 -10.33
CA SER A 101 -7.32 24.70 -10.98
C SER A 101 -6.87 23.23 -11.05
N VAL A 102 -7.18 22.56 -12.16
CA VAL A 102 -6.88 21.13 -12.42
C VAL A 102 -5.42 20.78 -12.17
N LYS A 103 -4.47 21.62 -12.62
CA LYS A 103 -3.02 21.41 -12.42
C LYS A 103 -2.64 21.38 -10.93
N ARG A 104 -3.20 22.28 -10.13
CA ARG A 104 -2.91 22.36 -8.69
C ARG A 104 -3.47 21.14 -7.97
N VAL A 105 -4.71 20.77 -8.27
CA VAL A 105 -5.36 19.59 -7.66
C VAL A 105 -4.61 18.31 -7.99
N LYS A 106 -4.26 18.08 -9.26
CA LYS A 106 -3.46 16.91 -9.67
C LYS A 106 -2.11 16.86 -8.96
N ARG A 107 -1.41 17.98 -8.84
CA ARG A 107 -0.13 18.06 -8.14
C ARG A 107 -0.27 17.71 -6.65
N THR A 108 -1.29 18.25 -5.98
CA THR A 108 -1.56 17.97 -4.56
C THR A 108 -1.92 16.50 -4.34
N ALA A 109 -2.75 15.93 -5.20
CA ALA A 109 -3.10 14.50 -5.15
C ALA A 109 -1.87 13.60 -5.33
N LEU A 110 -0.97 13.93 -6.28
CA LEU A 110 0.28 13.21 -6.50
C LEU A 110 1.23 13.33 -5.30
N LEU A 111 1.33 14.49 -4.67
CA LEU A 111 2.17 14.68 -3.47
C LEU A 111 1.66 13.84 -2.29
N ILE A 112 0.34 13.82 -2.06
CA ILE A 112 -0.26 13.00 -1.01
C ILE A 112 -0.03 11.51 -1.31
N SER A 113 -0.27 11.08 -2.54
CA SER A 113 -0.02 9.69 -2.97
C SER A 113 1.45 9.30 -2.81
N GLY A 114 2.38 10.18 -3.22
CA GLY A 114 3.82 9.96 -3.07
C GLY A 114 4.26 9.84 -1.61
N ALA A 115 3.72 10.67 -0.72
CA ALA A 115 4.00 10.59 0.71
C ALA A 115 3.52 9.25 1.31
N LEU A 116 2.30 8.82 0.98
CA LEU A 116 1.74 7.56 1.46
C LEU A 116 2.50 6.33 0.93
N THR A 117 2.89 6.34 -0.35
CA THR A 117 3.70 5.25 -0.92
C THR A 117 5.12 5.24 -0.36
N GLY A 118 5.71 6.41 -0.08
CA GLY A 118 6.99 6.52 0.62
C GLY A 118 6.95 5.90 2.02
N MET A 119 5.87 6.18 2.78
CA MET A 119 5.66 5.54 4.10
C MET A 119 5.47 4.02 4.00
N ALA A 120 4.77 3.54 2.98
CA ALA A 120 4.63 2.10 2.73
C ALA A 120 5.97 1.44 2.38
N GLY A 121 6.84 2.12 1.62
CA GLY A 121 8.20 1.67 1.33
C GLY A 121 9.07 1.62 2.59
N ALA A 122 8.99 2.64 3.44
CA ALA A 122 9.69 2.68 4.72
C ALA A 122 9.23 1.53 5.65
N PHE A 123 7.92 1.26 5.71
CA PHE A 123 7.40 0.11 6.47
C PHE A 123 7.95 -1.21 5.93
N LEU A 124 8.02 -1.36 4.61
CA LEU A 124 8.48 -2.58 3.99
C LEU A 124 9.96 -2.86 4.30
N SER A 125 10.82 -1.84 4.24
CA SER A 125 12.26 -1.97 4.51
C SER A 125 12.58 -2.07 6.00
N MET A 126 11.98 -1.24 6.85
CA MET A 126 12.34 -1.11 8.27
C MET A 126 11.44 -1.93 9.21
N GLY A 127 10.18 -2.18 8.82
CA GLY A 127 9.22 -2.91 9.64
C GLY A 127 9.08 -4.38 9.27
N TYR A 128 9.09 -4.70 7.98
CA TYR A 128 8.81 -6.06 7.51
C TYR A 128 10.08 -6.88 7.23
N VAL A 129 10.98 -6.34 6.41
CA VAL A 129 12.20 -7.07 5.99
C VAL A 129 13.37 -6.80 6.94
N GLY A 130 13.45 -5.59 7.50
CA GLY A 130 14.53 -5.17 8.39
C GLY A 130 15.82 -4.80 7.67
N LEU A 131 15.83 -4.79 6.33
CA LEU A 131 16.92 -4.36 5.47
C LEU A 131 16.36 -3.90 4.13
N PHE A 132 17.11 -3.09 3.38
CA PHE A 132 16.76 -2.78 2.01
C PHE A 132 17.25 -3.91 1.10
N SER A 133 16.36 -4.42 0.24
CA SER A 133 16.70 -5.40 -0.80
C SER A 133 16.09 -4.97 -2.13
N ALA A 134 16.86 -5.07 -3.20
CA ALA A 134 16.37 -4.80 -4.54
C ALA A 134 15.16 -5.71 -4.86
N GLY A 135 14.07 -5.12 -5.34
CA GLY A 135 12.85 -5.87 -5.65
C GLY A 135 12.00 -6.31 -4.45
N MET A 136 12.27 -5.81 -3.22
CA MET A 136 11.53 -6.19 -2.00
C MET A 136 10.02 -5.93 -2.08
N THR A 137 9.57 -5.09 -3.00
CA THR A 137 8.14 -4.84 -3.25
C THR A 137 7.42 -6.07 -3.80
N ALA A 138 8.12 -6.97 -4.52
CA ALA A 138 7.63 -8.28 -4.99
C ALA A 138 6.20 -8.24 -5.59
N GLY A 139 5.91 -7.21 -6.40
CA GLY A 139 4.60 -7.07 -7.07
C GLY A 139 3.44 -6.57 -6.18
N ARG A 140 3.67 -6.22 -4.91
CA ARG A 140 2.60 -5.72 -4.01
C ARG A 140 1.88 -4.48 -4.53
N GLY A 141 2.54 -3.67 -5.38
CA GLY A 141 1.92 -2.54 -6.06
C GLY A 141 0.75 -2.94 -6.97
N TYR A 142 0.83 -4.08 -7.65
CA TYR A 142 -0.27 -4.60 -8.47
C TYR A 142 -1.46 -5.06 -7.62
N ILE A 143 -1.22 -5.61 -6.44
CA ILE A 143 -2.27 -5.94 -5.46
C ILE A 143 -2.98 -4.66 -5.00
N ALA A 144 -2.23 -3.57 -4.77
CA ALA A 144 -2.80 -2.28 -4.41
C ALA A 144 -3.68 -1.68 -5.54
N LEU A 145 -3.28 -1.81 -6.80
CA LEU A 145 -4.11 -1.40 -7.95
C LEU A 145 -5.41 -2.20 -8.03
N ALA A 146 -5.35 -3.52 -7.80
CA ALA A 146 -6.54 -4.36 -7.75
C ALA A 146 -7.47 -3.97 -6.59
N THR A 147 -6.90 -3.67 -5.42
CA THR A 147 -7.65 -3.15 -4.26
C THR A 147 -8.39 -1.87 -4.61
N GLN A 148 -7.74 -0.94 -5.30
CA GLN A 148 -8.34 0.32 -5.76
C GLN A 148 -9.49 0.08 -6.75
N ALA A 149 -9.31 -0.86 -7.69
CA ALA A 149 -10.35 -1.20 -8.68
C ALA A 149 -11.61 -1.74 -8.02
N ILE A 150 -11.48 -2.58 -6.98
CA ILE A 150 -12.60 -3.12 -6.19
C ILE A 150 -13.24 -2.01 -5.34
N ALA A 151 -12.43 -1.13 -4.77
CA ALA A 151 -12.91 -0.07 -3.89
C ALA A 151 -13.70 1.02 -4.59
N GLY A 152 -13.48 1.23 -5.90
CA GLY A 152 -14.21 2.25 -6.69
C GLY A 152 -14.13 3.65 -6.08
N GLY A 153 -13.00 4.03 -5.48
CA GLY A 153 -12.80 5.33 -4.83
C GLY A 153 -13.28 5.42 -3.37
N ASN A 154 -13.84 4.36 -2.80
CA ASN A 154 -14.28 4.37 -1.40
C ASN A 154 -13.14 3.89 -0.47
N ALA A 155 -12.65 4.77 0.43
CA ALA A 155 -11.54 4.48 1.33
C ALA A 155 -11.82 3.29 2.29
N TYR A 156 -13.06 3.12 2.75
CA TYR A 156 -13.41 2.00 3.64
C TYR A 156 -13.42 0.66 2.90
N LEU A 157 -13.92 0.64 1.65
CA LEU A 157 -13.86 -0.56 0.81
C LEU A 157 -12.42 -0.90 0.44
N ALA A 158 -11.57 0.09 0.17
CA ALA A 158 -10.15 -0.10 -0.05
C ALA A 158 -9.47 -0.73 1.17
N PHE A 159 -9.80 -0.26 2.37
CA PHE A 159 -9.29 -0.83 3.61
C PHE A 159 -9.70 -2.30 3.80
N LEU A 160 -10.99 -2.62 3.62
CA LEU A 160 -11.48 -4.00 3.74
C LEU A 160 -10.85 -4.93 2.70
N ALA A 161 -10.72 -4.47 1.45
CA ALA A 161 -10.07 -5.24 0.40
C ALA A 161 -8.58 -5.44 0.69
N SER A 162 -7.87 -4.42 1.22
CA SER A 162 -6.47 -4.55 1.61
C SER A 162 -6.26 -5.54 2.76
N LEU A 163 -7.18 -5.60 3.74
CA LEU A 163 -7.15 -6.60 4.81
C LEU A 163 -7.34 -8.01 4.27
N LEU A 164 -8.27 -8.19 3.33
CA LEU A 164 -8.51 -9.49 2.70
C LEU A 164 -7.26 -9.97 1.95
N PHE A 165 -6.65 -9.11 1.14
CA PHE A 165 -5.42 -9.48 0.42
C PHE A 165 -4.23 -9.67 1.35
N GLY A 166 -4.13 -8.88 2.42
CA GLY A 166 -3.12 -9.07 3.47
C GLY A 166 -3.26 -10.43 4.15
N PHE A 167 -4.49 -10.85 4.42
CA PHE A 167 -4.77 -12.19 4.96
C PHE A 167 -4.36 -13.30 4.00
N CYS A 168 -4.74 -13.20 2.71
CA CYS A 168 -4.32 -14.16 1.68
C CYS A 168 -2.80 -14.23 1.53
N GLN A 169 -2.11 -13.07 1.60
CA GLN A 169 -0.66 -13.02 1.55
C GLN A 169 -0.01 -13.66 2.78
N SER A 170 -0.58 -13.44 3.97
CA SER A 170 -0.09 -14.06 5.20
C SER A 170 -0.27 -15.59 5.16
N MET A 171 -1.40 -16.06 4.65
CA MET A 171 -1.66 -17.48 4.44
C MET A 171 -0.68 -18.10 3.44
N ALA A 172 -0.39 -17.40 2.35
CA ALA A 172 0.60 -17.83 1.38
C ALA A 172 2.00 -17.93 2.01
N ASN A 173 2.40 -16.95 2.81
CA ASN A 173 3.68 -17.00 3.53
C ASN A 173 3.76 -18.16 4.54
N TYR A 174 2.66 -18.46 5.22
CA TYR A 174 2.60 -19.62 6.14
C TYR A 174 2.78 -20.94 5.40
N LEU A 175 2.13 -21.12 4.25
CA LEU A 175 2.22 -22.31 3.41
C LEU A 175 3.62 -22.54 2.82
N GLN A 176 4.44 -21.49 2.69
CA GLN A 176 5.83 -21.63 2.24
C GLN A 176 6.67 -22.54 3.15
N ASN A 177 6.32 -22.61 4.44
CA ASN A 177 7.01 -23.47 5.40
C ASN A 177 6.56 -24.93 5.36
N THR A 178 5.54 -25.28 4.55
CA THR A 178 4.95 -26.62 4.51
C THR A 178 5.46 -27.50 3.35
N GLY A 179 6.49 -27.04 2.62
CA GLY A 179 7.11 -27.82 1.54
C GLY A 179 6.38 -27.77 0.19
N VAL A 180 5.33 -26.94 0.05
CA VAL A 180 4.64 -26.73 -1.22
C VAL A 180 5.52 -25.90 -2.16
N PRO A 181 5.61 -26.21 -3.48
CA PRO A 181 6.38 -25.43 -4.42
C PRO A 181 5.98 -23.96 -4.44
N LEU A 182 6.97 -23.06 -4.37
CA LEU A 182 6.80 -21.63 -4.22
C LEU A 182 5.88 -21.00 -5.28
N GLN A 183 5.91 -21.54 -6.51
CA GLN A 183 5.11 -21.06 -7.63
C GLN A 183 3.60 -21.17 -7.37
N PHE A 184 3.15 -22.27 -6.75
CA PHE A 184 1.73 -22.48 -6.42
C PHE A 184 1.27 -21.56 -5.29
N ILE A 185 2.15 -21.32 -4.32
CA ILE A 185 1.86 -20.45 -3.18
C ILE A 185 1.69 -18.99 -3.64
N GLN A 186 2.54 -18.53 -4.54
CA GLN A 186 2.45 -17.18 -5.10
C GLN A 186 1.19 -16.95 -5.95
N LEU A 187 0.54 -17.99 -6.44
CA LEU A 187 -0.74 -17.90 -7.13
C LEU A 187 -1.90 -17.49 -6.21
N ILE A 188 -1.83 -17.80 -4.90
CA ILE A 188 -2.93 -17.58 -3.94
C ILE A 188 -3.38 -16.11 -3.90
N PRO A 189 -2.51 -15.12 -3.67
CA PRO A 189 -2.93 -13.72 -3.63
C PRO A 189 -3.47 -13.23 -4.99
N TYR A 190 -2.92 -13.69 -6.11
CA TYR A 190 -3.40 -13.29 -7.43
C TYR A 190 -4.76 -13.91 -7.77
N LEU A 191 -4.98 -15.19 -7.43
CA LEU A 191 -6.29 -15.81 -7.56
C LEU A 191 -7.35 -15.14 -6.70
N SER A 192 -6.99 -14.74 -5.48
CA SER A 192 -7.91 -14.03 -4.59
C SER A 192 -8.37 -12.68 -5.18
N ILE A 193 -7.49 -11.99 -5.92
CA ILE A 193 -7.83 -10.76 -6.64
C ILE A 193 -8.89 -11.05 -7.72
N VAL A 194 -8.66 -12.08 -8.54
CA VAL A 194 -9.58 -12.42 -9.63
C VAL A 194 -10.95 -12.80 -9.07
N VAL A 195 -10.98 -13.63 -8.04
CA VAL A 195 -12.23 -14.07 -7.39
C VAL A 195 -12.96 -12.88 -6.76
N ALA A 196 -12.25 -12.02 -6.02
CA ALA A 196 -12.84 -10.83 -5.40
C ALA A 196 -13.39 -9.85 -6.44
N TYR A 197 -12.67 -9.64 -7.55
CA TYR A 197 -13.11 -8.77 -8.63
C TYR A 197 -14.33 -9.33 -9.37
N CYS A 198 -14.34 -10.63 -9.68
CA CYS A 198 -15.50 -11.30 -10.28
C CYS A 198 -16.72 -11.23 -9.37
N ALA A 199 -16.56 -11.44 -8.07
CA ALA A 199 -17.65 -11.33 -7.10
C ALA A 199 -18.20 -9.89 -7.05
N TYR A 200 -17.32 -8.89 -7.04
CA TYR A 200 -17.69 -7.49 -7.09
C TYR A 200 -18.47 -7.13 -8.37
N CYS A 201 -17.99 -7.56 -9.53
CA CYS A 201 -18.66 -7.31 -10.81
C CYS A 201 -20.04 -7.96 -10.85
N ARG A 202 -20.19 -9.21 -10.37
CA ARG A 202 -21.49 -9.88 -10.27
C ARG A 202 -22.46 -9.15 -9.34
N ALA A 203 -21.99 -8.64 -8.22
CA ALA A 203 -22.81 -7.87 -7.29
C ALA A 203 -23.28 -6.55 -7.89
N LYS A 204 -22.44 -5.90 -8.73
CA LYS A 204 -22.78 -4.65 -9.41
C LYS A 204 -23.76 -4.85 -10.57
N LEU A 205 -23.69 -5.98 -11.28
CA LEU A 205 -24.62 -6.31 -12.38
C LEU A 205 -26.03 -6.69 -11.90
N LYS A 206 -26.19 -7.06 -10.61
CA LYS A 206 -27.48 -7.40 -10.01
C LYS A 206 -28.21 -6.18 -9.42
N ARG A 207 -27.60 -5.01 -9.40
CA ARG A 207 -28.21 -3.71 -9.02
C ARG A 207 -28.53 -2.88 -10.25
#